data_4cf196112f7856df404ea1be1f2c6eef
#
_entry.id   4cf196112f7856df404ea1be1f2c6eef
#
_cell.length_a   1.000
_cell.length_b   1.000
_cell.length_c   1.000
_cell.angle_alpha   90.00
_cell.angle_beta   90.00
_cell.angle_gamma   90.00
#
_symmetry.space_group_name_H-M   'P 1'
#
loop_
_entity.id
_entity.type
_entity.pdbx_description
1 polymer ?
#
loop_
_entity_poly.entity_id
_entity_poly.type
_entity_poly.pdbx_seq_one_letter_code
_entity_poly.pdbx_strand_id
1 'polypeptide(L)'
;MSEFVKIVEVGPRDGLQNEKQALTFEQRLNFINDLISAGLKSIEVGSCVSAKWVPQMAQSDELFKLLPQTSDVQFSLLTPNIKGFETAQAVGCKEVAVFTAASESFTRKNINCSIDESFEKFSDVMNAAKAHNIRVRGYVSCIVDCPYEGAIAPEQVVKVVKRLYDMGCYEVSLGETIGTATPDRVQKVWQACLAELDSKVLAGHFHNTYGMAIANIYQSLQQGIRVFDSSLAGLGGCPYAKGASGNVSTEDLFYLLSHMGFETGIDLEKLMQASQNISNVLNRKSLSNYANAYWQTKCA
;
A
#
# COMPACT_ATOMS: atom_id res chain seq x y z
N MET A 1 -18.23 21.56 -3.61
CA MET A 1 -18.11 20.10 -3.75
C MET A 1 -16.95 19.70 -2.84
N SER A 2 -17.15 18.69 -2.03
CA SER A 2 -16.08 18.12 -1.20
C SER A 2 -14.99 17.52 -2.10
N GLU A 3 -13.74 17.64 -1.68
CA GLU A 3 -12.61 17.10 -2.41
C GLU A 3 -12.49 15.60 -2.15
N PHE A 4 -12.20 14.80 -3.19
CA PHE A 4 -12.06 13.36 -3.08
C PHE A 4 -10.62 12.97 -2.73
N VAL A 5 -10.46 12.04 -1.78
CA VAL A 5 -9.18 11.40 -1.44
C VAL A 5 -9.27 9.92 -1.73
N LYS A 6 -8.38 9.42 -2.60
CA LYS A 6 -8.30 8.01 -2.96
C LYS A 6 -7.61 7.21 -1.86
N ILE A 7 -8.25 6.16 -1.38
CA ILE A 7 -7.66 5.16 -0.50
C ILE A 7 -7.31 3.92 -1.34
N VAL A 8 -6.06 3.48 -1.28
CA VAL A 8 -5.60 2.23 -1.86
C VAL A 8 -5.45 1.22 -0.72
N GLU A 9 -6.30 0.21 -0.73
CA GLU A 9 -6.29 -0.82 0.30
C GLU A 9 -5.22 -1.87 -0.03
N VAL A 10 -4.20 -1.94 0.80
CA VAL A 10 -3.09 -2.87 0.63
C VAL A 10 -3.13 -4.05 1.63
N GLY A 11 -4.15 -4.13 2.44
CA GLY A 11 -4.33 -5.18 3.44
C GLY A 11 -4.25 -6.60 2.86
N PRO A 12 -4.92 -6.91 1.74
CA PRO A 12 -4.88 -8.26 1.16
C PRO A 12 -3.49 -8.67 0.64
N ARG A 13 -2.61 -7.72 0.32
CA ARG A 13 -1.24 -8.00 -0.09
C ARG A 13 -0.25 -7.66 1.03
N ASP A 14 0.02 -6.37 1.26
CA ASP A 14 1.07 -5.92 2.18
C ASP A 14 0.74 -6.28 3.64
N GLY A 15 -0.51 -6.07 4.01
CA GLY A 15 -0.99 -6.44 5.33
C GLY A 15 -0.82 -7.93 5.62
N LEU A 16 -1.46 -8.77 4.83
CA LEU A 16 -1.46 -10.23 5.04
C LEU A 16 -0.09 -10.88 4.85
N GLN A 17 0.77 -10.31 3.99
CA GLN A 17 2.11 -10.86 3.75
C GLN A 17 2.94 -10.97 5.04
N ASN A 18 2.72 -10.05 5.99
CA ASN A 18 3.47 -9.95 7.24
C ASN A 18 2.72 -10.55 8.44
N GLU A 19 1.50 -11.08 8.24
CA GLU A 19 0.77 -11.76 9.31
C GLU A 19 1.35 -13.13 9.59
N LYS A 20 1.40 -13.50 10.88
CA LYS A 20 1.92 -14.82 11.31
C LYS A 20 1.01 -15.96 10.88
N GLN A 21 -0.30 -15.73 10.91
CA GLN A 21 -1.31 -16.71 10.52
C GLN A 21 -1.60 -16.52 9.04
N ALA A 22 -1.29 -17.53 8.24
CA ALA A 22 -1.72 -17.56 6.85
C ALA A 22 -3.23 -17.77 6.76
N LEU A 23 -3.89 -17.00 5.91
CA LEU A 23 -5.29 -17.19 5.59
C LEU A 23 -5.45 -18.28 4.52
N THR A 24 -6.56 -19.01 4.59
CA THR A 24 -6.97 -19.89 3.49
C THR A 24 -7.33 -19.07 2.25
N PHE A 25 -7.36 -19.72 1.11
CA PHE A 25 -7.78 -19.10 -0.16
C PHE A 25 -9.17 -18.45 -0.04
N GLU A 26 -10.13 -19.19 0.54
CA GLU A 26 -11.50 -18.71 0.74
C GLU A 26 -11.56 -17.50 1.71
N GLN A 27 -10.80 -17.53 2.80
CA GLN A 27 -10.72 -16.41 3.73
C GLN A 27 -10.16 -15.15 3.07
N ARG A 28 -9.16 -15.28 2.20
CA ARG A 28 -8.61 -14.16 1.42
C ARG A 28 -9.66 -13.60 0.44
N LEU A 29 -10.37 -14.46 -0.26
CA LEU A 29 -11.44 -14.07 -1.18
C LEU A 29 -12.56 -13.33 -0.44
N ASN A 30 -13.01 -13.87 0.71
CA ASN A 30 -14.04 -13.22 1.53
C ASN A 30 -13.58 -11.87 2.04
N PHE A 31 -12.33 -11.75 2.48
CA PHE A 31 -11.77 -10.47 2.90
C PHE A 31 -11.83 -9.41 1.78
N ILE A 32 -11.43 -9.77 0.55
CA ILE A 32 -11.50 -8.84 -0.58
C ILE A 32 -12.96 -8.47 -0.91
N ASN A 33 -13.89 -9.42 -0.84
CA ASN A 33 -15.30 -9.14 -1.06
C ASN A 33 -15.89 -8.19 0.01
N ASP A 34 -15.48 -8.32 1.26
CA ASP A 34 -15.86 -7.39 2.33
C ASP A 34 -15.36 -5.98 2.04
N LEU A 35 -14.13 -5.83 1.56
CA LEU A 35 -13.55 -4.53 1.16
C LEU A 35 -14.31 -3.90 -0.01
N ILE A 36 -14.64 -4.69 -1.03
CA ILE A 36 -15.48 -4.24 -2.16
C ILE A 36 -16.84 -3.75 -1.66
N SER A 37 -17.47 -4.53 -0.78
CA SER A 37 -18.79 -4.20 -0.21
C SER A 37 -18.73 -2.92 0.64
N ALA A 38 -17.60 -2.64 1.30
CA ALA A 38 -17.34 -1.42 2.04
C ALA A 38 -17.12 -0.18 1.15
N GLY A 39 -17.06 -0.35 -0.18
CA GLY A 39 -16.95 0.76 -1.13
C GLY A 39 -15.51 1.10 -1.53
N LEU A 40 -14.52 0.29 -1.13
CA LEU A 40 -13.13 0.47 -1.57
C LEU A 40 -13.01 0.24 -3.07
N LYS A 41 -12.41 1.21 -3.77
CA LYS A 41 -12.33 1.24 -5.24
C LYS A 41 -10.94 0.93 -5.80
N SER A 42 -9.93 0.82 -4.94
CA SER A 42 -8.55 0.48 -5.32
C SER A 42 -8.00 -0.50 -4.31
N ILE A 43 -7.72 -1.74 -4.74
CA ILE A 43 -7.33 -2.84 -3.84
C ILE A 43 -6.15 -3.60 -4.45
N GLU A 44 -5.04 -3.67 -3.71
CA GLU A 44 -3.91 -4.54 -4.05
C GLU A 44 -4.19 -5.94 -3.50
N VAL A 45 -4.61 -6.86 -4.37
CA VAL A 45 -5.22 -8.13 -3.96
C VAL A 45 -4.24 -9.27 -3.72
N GLY A 46 -2.99 -9.10 -4.10
CA GLY A 46 -1.98 -10.12 -3.91
C GLY A 46 -0.67 -9.81 -4.65
N SER A 47 0.16 -10.82 -4.78
CA SER A 47 1.48 -10.72 -5.40
C SER A 47 1.78 -11.91 -6.29
N CYS A 48 2.45 -11.64 -7.42
CA CYS A 48 3.02 -12.65 -8.31
C CYS A 48 4.48 -12.98 -7.95
N VAL A 49 4.85 -12.84 -6.68
CA VAL A 49 6.10 -13.36 -6.13
C VAL A 49 6.00 -14.88 -5.97
N SER A 50 7.13 -15.58 -6.11
CA SER A 50 7.15 -17.02 -5.90
C SER A 50 6.63 -17.40 -4.50
N ALA A 51 5.67 -18.32 -4.43
CA ALA A 51 5.13 -18.85 -3.19
C ALA A 51 6.20 -19.49 -2.28
N LYS A 52 7.35 -19.88 -2.83
CA LYS A 52 8.50 -20.35 -2.04
C LYS A 52 9.05 -19.25 -1.11
N TRP A 53 8.98 -18.00 -1.54
CA TRP A 53 9.47 -16.85 -0.76
C TRP A 53 8.37 -16.21 0.08
N VAL A 54 7.15 -16.19 -0.43
CA VAL A 54 6.00 -15.56 0.24
C VAL A 54 4.79 -16.52 0.17
N PRO A 55 4.75 -17.53 1.03
CA PRO A 55 3.66 -18.54 1.01
C PRO A 55 2.27 -17.93 1.20
N GLN A 56 2.15 -16.85 1.97
CA GLN A 56 0.89 -16.13 2.21
C GLN A 56 0.26 -15.57 0.93
N MET A 57 1.09 -15.32 -0.10
CA MET A 57 0.64 -14.79 -1.39
C MET A 57 0.44 -15.88 -2.46
N ALA A 58 0.54 -17.15 -2.08
CA ALA A 58 0.28 -18.23 -3.02
C ALA A 58 -1.10 -18.10 -3.67
N GLN A 59 -1.21 -18.52 -4.93
CA GLN A 59 -2.48 -18.52 -5.69
C GLN A 59 -3.14 -17.11 -5.84
N SER A 60 -2.36 -16.03 -5.81
CA SER A 60 -2.90 -14.68 -6.03
C SER A 60 -3.49 -14.49 -7.42
N ASP A 61 -2.96 -15.16 -8.42
CA ASP A 61 -3.45 -15.21 -9.78
C ASP A 61 -4.78 -15.97 -9.91
N GLU A 62 -4.92 -17.10 -9.23
CA GLU A 62 -6.19 -17.85 -9.17
C GLU A 62 -7.27 -17.06 -8.45
N LEU A 63 -6.92 -16.42 -7.33
CA LEU A 63 -7.82 -15.57 -6.58
C LEU A 63 -8.30 -14.38 -7.43
N PHE A 64 -7.39 -13.75 -8.18
CA PHE A 64 -7.73 -12.63 -9.06
C PHE A 64 -8.82 -12.99 -10.08
N LYS A 65 -8.80 -14.21 -10.64
CA LYS A 65 -9.83 -14.67 -11.61
C LYS A 65 -11.24 -14.73 -11.04
N LEU A 66 -11.37 -14.90 -9.72
CA LEU A 66 -12.68 -15.00 -9.04
C LEU A 66 -13.23 -13.63 -8.63
N LEU A 67 -12.45 -12.56 -8.76
CA LEU A 67 -12.89 -11.21 -8.42
C LEU A 67 -13.83 -10.67 -9.49
N PRO A 68 -14.81 -9.84 -9.11
CA PRO A 68 -15.73 -9.23 -10.06
C PRO A 68 -14.96 -8.33 -11.03
N GLN A 69 -15.02 -8.64 -12.32
CA GLN A 69 -14.38 -7.86 -13.38
C GLN A 69 -15.26 -6.66 -13.77
N THR A 70 -15.60 -5.82 -12.78
CA THR A 70 -16.41 -4.61 -12.98
C THR A 70 -15.49 -3.40 -13.18
N SER A 71 -15.98 -2.38 -13.90
CA SER A 71 -15.23 -1.13 -14.07
C SER A 71 -15.11 -0.29 -12.81
N ASP A 72 -15.83 -0.66 -11.75
CA ASP A 72 -15.97 0.17 -10.54
C ASP A 72 -14.89 -0.03 -9.51
N VAL A 73 -14.20 -1.19 -9.53
CA VAL A 73 -13.10 -1.51 -8.59
C VAL A 73 -11.86 -1.85 -9.37
N GLN A 74 -10.77 -1.20 -9.01
CA GLN A 74 -9.46 -1.41 -9.59
C GLN A 74 -8.68 -2.38 -8.71
N PHE A 75 -8.36 -3.54 -9.28
CA PHE A 75 -7.51 -4.54 -8.65
C PHE A 75 -6.10 -4.46 -9.21
N SER A 76 -5.11 -4.57 -8.34
CA SER A 76 -3.70 -4.64 -8.71
C SER A 76 -3.01 -5.86 -8.11
N LEU A 77 -1.93 -6.30 -8.75
CA LEU A 77 -1.03 -7.35 -8.30
C LEU A 77 0.41 -6.82 -8.26
N LEU A 78 1.11 -7.09 -7.16
CA LEU A 78 2.53 -6.79 -7.07
C LEU A 78 3.33 -7.76 -7.96
N THR A 79 4.17 -7.21 -8.86
CA THR A 79 4.97 -7.98 -9.81
C THR A 79 6.44 -7.61 -9.71
N PRO A 80 7.31 -8.48 -9.17
CA PRO A 80 8.72 -8.13 -8.93
C PRO A 80 9.59 -8.15 -10.19
N ASN A 81 9.11 -8.75 -11.28
CA ASN A 81 9.85 -8.96 -12.52
C ASN A 81 8.90 -9.35 -13.67
N ILE A 82 9.47 -9.55 -14.86
CA ILE A 82 8.71 -9.90 -16.06
C ILE A 82 7.90 -11.20 -15.91
N LYS A 83 8.42 -12.23 -15.23
CA LYS A 83 7.68 -13.47 -14.99
C LYS A 83 6.43 -13.26 -14.13
N GLY A 84 6.53 -12.43 -13.09
CA GLY A 84 5.39 -12.03 -12.29
C GLY A 84 4.39 -11.23 -13.11
N PHE A 85 4.87 -10.34 -13.97
CA PHE A 85 4.03 -9.58 -14.88
C PHE A 85 3.23 -10.48 -15.84
N GLU A 86 3.89 -11.44 -16.47
CA GLU A 86 3.25 -12.42 -17.39
C GLU A 86 2.13 -13.20 -16.67
N THR A 87 2.37 -13.57 -15.40
CA THR A 87 1.35 -14.23 -14.57
C THR A 87 0.14 -13.31 -14.33
N ALA A 88 0.36 -12.05 -13.97
CA ALA A 88 -0.70 -11.08 -13.78
C ALA A 88 -1.46 -10.78 -15.08
N GLN A 89 -0.74 -10.64 -16.19
CA GLN A 89 -1.32 -10.43 -17.52
C GLN A 89 -2.23 -11.60 -17.93
N ALA A 90 -1.78 -12.83 -17.73
CA ALA A 90 -2.51 -14.04 -18.11
C ALA A 90 -3.87 -14.17 -17.40
N VAL A 91 -4.05 -13.52 -16.24
CA VAL A 91 -5.34 -13.49 -15.53
C VAL A 91 -6.15 -12.21 -15.82
N GLY A 92 -5.72 -11.39 -16.77
CA GLY A 92 -6.43 -10.20 -17.20
C GLY A 92 -6.24 -8.98 -16.30
N CYS A 93 -5.25 -8.98 -15.42
CA CYS A 93 -4.94 -7.84 -14.55
C CYS A 93 -4.63 -6.58 -15.39
N LYS A 94 -5.24 -5.45 -15.03
CA LYS A 94 -5.10 -4.17 -15.74
C LYS A 94 -4.19 -3.18 -15.04
N GLU A 95 -3.77 -3.50 -13.83
CA GLU A 95 -2.81 -2.72 -13.06
C GLU A 95 -1.86 -3.64 -12.31
N VAL A 96 -0.57 -3.37 -12.43
CA VAL A 96 0.47 -4.06 -11.66
C VAL A 96 1.27 -3.06 -10.85
N ALA A 97 1.96 -3.55 -9.82
CA ALA A 97 2.86 -2.73 -9.03
C ALA A 97 4.29 -3.28 -9.07
N VAL A 98 5.25 -2.36 -9.06
CA VAL A 98 6.68 -2.64 -8.86
C VAL A 98 7.17 -1.90 -7.64
N PHE A 99 8.22 -2.39 -6.95
CA PHE A 99 8.73 -1.71 -5.78
C PHE A 99 10.26 -1.73 -5.69
N THR A 100 10.80 -0.62 -5.21
CA THR A 100 12.21 -0.43 -4.88
C THR A 100 12.33 0.39 -3.59
N ALA A 101 13.50 0.90 -3.27
CA ALA A 101 13.70 1.76 -2.10
C ALA A 101 14.65 2.92 -2.41
N ALA A 102 14.62 3.95 -1.57
CA ALA A 102 15.61 5.02 -1.59
C ALA A 102 16.93 4.65 -0.86
N SER A 103 17.08 3.39 -0.45
CA SER A 103 18.23 2.83 0.28
C SER A 103 18.78 1.61 -0.44
N GLU A 104 20.08 1.62 -0.73
CA GLU A 104 20.79 0.48 -1.33
C GLU A 104 20.77 -0.75 -0.43
N SER A 105 21.05 -0.58 0.84
CA SER A 105 21.09 -1.70 1.80
C SER A 105 19.71 -2.34 1.97
N PHE A 106 18.64 -1.53 1.95
CA PHE A 106 17.29 -2.05 2.04
C PHE A 106 16.93 -2.83 0.77
N THR A 107 17.22 -2.29 -0.40
CA THR A 107 16.94 -2.95 -1.67
C THR A 107 17.68 -4.29 -1.76
N ARG A 108 18.98 -4.31 -1.43
CA ARG A 108 19.77 -5.55 -1.41
C ARG A 108 19.21 -6.61 -0.47
N LYS A 109 18.78 -6.22 0.72
CA LYS A 109 18.23 -7.17 1.72
C LYS A 109 16.82 -7.63 1.40
N ASN A 110 15.99 -6.76 0.80
CA ASN A 110 14.59 -7.04 0.57
C ASN A 110 14.31 -7.73 -0.78
N ILE A 111 14.98 -7.29 -1.85
CA ILE A 111 14.78 -7.83 -3.21
C ILE A 111 16.06 -8.37 -3.87
N ASN A 112 17.13 -8.51 -3.08
CA ASN A 112 18.40 -9.09 -3.48
C ASN A 112 18.99 -8.48 -4.76
N CYS A 113 18.94 -7.14 -4.86
CA CYS A 113 19.58 -6.39 -5.96
C CYS A 113 19.87 -4.94 -5.49
N SER A 114 20.68 -4.22 -6.26
CA SER A 114 20.85 -2.77 -6.08
C SER A 114 19.63 -1.98 -6.55
N ILE A 115 19.59 -0.68 -6.25
CA ILE A 115 18.57 0.20 -6.82
C ILE A 115 18.63 0.16 -8.35
N ASP A 116 19.82 0.29 -8.94
CA ASP A 116 19.97 0.27 -10.39
C ASP A 116 19.56 -1.06 -11.03
N GLU A 117 19.95 -2.18 -10.46
CA GLU A 117 19.53 -3.51 -10.92
C GLU A 117 18.01 -3.71 -10.81
N SER A 118 17.34 -3.07 -9.83
CA SER A 118 15.87 -3.10 -9.75
C SER A 118 15.24 -2.39 -10.95
N PHE A 119 15.78 -1.26 -11.37
CA PHE A 119 15.32 -0.53 -12.54
C PHE A 119 15.55 -1.27 -13.86
N GLU A 120 16.66 -2.01 -13.97
CA GLU A 120 16.90 -2.90 -15.13
C GLU A 120 15.79 -3.95 -15.24
N LYS A 121 15.45 -4.62 -14.13
CA LYS A 121 14.34 -5.59 -14.09
C LYS A 121 12.98 -4.95 -14.42
N PHE A 122 12.74 -3.71 -13.98
CA PHE A 122 11.50 -3.00 -14.26
C PHE A 122 11.39 -2.58 -15.73
N SER A 123 12.51 -2.36 -16.43
CA SER A 123 12.49 -2.00 -17.86
C SER A 123 11.70 -3.03 -18.68
N ASP A 124 11.91 -4.33 -18.43
CA ASP A 124 11.17 -5.39 -19.11
C ASP A 124 9.67 -5.35 -18.76
N VAL A 125 9.35 -5.14 -17.47
CA VAL A 125 7.96 -5.01 -17.02
C VAL A 125 7.27 -3.80 -17.68
N MET A 126 7.94 -2.64 -17.72
CA MET A 126 7.39 -1.42 -18.31
C MET A 126 7.14 -1.55 -19.80
N ASN A 127 8.08 -2.17 -20.54
CA ASN A 127 7.94 -2.43 -21.96
C ASN A 127 6.75 -3.36 -22.24
N ALA A 128 6.61 -4.45 -21.48
CA ALA A 128 5.50 -5.37 -21.58
C ALA A 128 4.16 -4.71 -21.19
N ALA A 129 4.15 -3.93 -20.11
CA ALA A 129 2.96 -3.21 -19.65
C ALA A 129 2.44 -2.22 -20.70
N LYS A 130 3.35 -1.48 -21.32
CA LYS A 130 3.01 -0.57 -22.43
C LYS A 130 2.43 -1.32 -23.63
N ALA A 131 3.03 -2.46 -24.02
CA ALA A 131 2.56 -3.28 -25.14
C ALA A 131 1.15 -3.85 -24.90
N HIS A 132 0.78 -4.10 -23.66
CA HIS A 132 -0.51 -4.69 -23.28
C HIS A 132 -1.51 -3.70 -22.66
N ASN A 133 -1.19 -2.41 -22.67
CA ASN A 133 -1.99 -1.35 -22.06
C ASN A 133 -2.37 -1.63 -20.59
N ILE A 134 -1.38 -2.11 -19.81
CA ILE A 134 -1.48 -2.36 -18.37
C ILE A 134 -0.78 -1.20 -17.65
N ARG A 135 -1.47 -0.63 -16.63
CA ARG A 135 -0.89 0.45 -15.85
C ARG A 135 0.11 -0.09 -14.83
N VAL A 136 1.15 0.67 -14.56
CA VAL A 136 2.17 0.31 -13.56
C VAL A 136 2.19 1.35 -12.45
N ARG A 137 2.02 0.90 -11.21
CA ARG A 137 2.22 1.71 -10.00
C ARG A 137 3.60 1.44 -9.42
N GLY A 138 4.32 2.48 -9.01
CA GLY A 138 5.62 2.35 -8.36
C GLY A 138 5.52 2.49 -6.84
N TYR A 139 6.33 1.73 -6.09
CA TYR A 139 6.54 1.92 -4.65
C TYR A 139 8.00 2.26 -4.37
N VAL A 140 8.24 3.26 -3.51
CA VAL A 140 9.57 3.62 -3.01
C VAL A 140 9.59 3.52 -1.49
N SER A 141 10.25 2.51 -0.96
CA SER A 141 10.44 2.33 0.49
C SER A 141 11.55 3.22 1.05
N CYS A 142 11.58 3.40 2.37
CA CYS A 142 12.61 4.14 3.10
C CYS A 142 12.73 5.61 2.68
N ILE A 143 11.60 6.32 2.62
CA ILE A 143 11.60 7.74 2.20
C ILE A 143 12.15 8.71 3.27
N VAL A 144 12.28 8.28 4.52
CA VAL A 144 12.80 9.11 5.62
C VAL A 144 13.92 8.41 6.36
N ASP A 145 13.68 7.17 6.78
CA ASP A 145 14.68 6.36 7.47
C ASP A 145 14.76 4.95 6.87
N CYS A 146 15.98 4.42 6.85
CA CYS A 146 16.26 3.03 6.54
C CYS A 146 16.73 2.31 7.81
N PRO A 147 16.23 1.09 8.11
CA PRO A 147 16.65 0.34 9.30
C PRO A 147 18.12 -0.09 9.28
N TYR A 148 18.81 0.08 8.15
CA TYR A 148 20.21 -0.32 7.98
C TYR A 148 21.15 0.85 7.75
N GLU A 149 20.69 1.93 7.10
CA GLU A 149 21.50 3.09 6.73
C GLU A 149 21.18 4.33 7.57
N GLY A 150 20.11 4.29 8.37
CA GLY A 150 19.62 5.46 9.10
C GLY A 150 18.89 6.46 8.21
N ALA A 151 19.10 7.75 8.42
CA ALA A 151 18.39 8.80 7.71
C ALA A 151 18.69 8.82 6.20
N ILE A 152 17.64 8.95 5.39
CA ILE A 152 17.72 9.07 3.94
C ILE A 152 17.48 10.52 3.54
N ALA A 153 18.34 11.06 2.68
CA ALA A 153 18.21 12.42 2.18
C ALA A 153 17.02 12.55 1.21
N PRO A 154 16.20 13.62 1.30
CA PRO A 154 15.09 13.84 0.38
C PRO A 154 15.49 13.81 -1.10
N GLU A 155 16.68 14.30 -1.43
CA GLU A 155 17.21 14.32 -2.80
C GLU A 155 17.42 12.90 -3.35
N GLN A 156 17.77 11.95 -2.49
CA GLN A 156 17.88 10.55 -2.88
C GLN A 156 16.50 9.95 -3.17
N VAL A 157 15.48 10.30 -2.37
CA VAL A 157 14.09 9.89 -2.62
C VAL A 157 13.61 10.43 -3.96
N VAL A 158 13.82 11.73 -4.22
CA VAL A 158 13.43 12.37 -5.49
C VAL A 158 14.03 11.64 -6.69
N LYS A 159 15.32 11.28 -6.65
CA LYS A 159 15.98 10.54 -7.75
C LYS A 159 15.26 9.24 -8.10
N VAL A 160 14.89 8.46 -7.06
CA VAL A 160 14.24 7.16 -7.24
C VAL A 160 12.79 7.33 -7.71
N VAL A 161 12.04 8.25 -7.09
CA VAL A 161 10.63 8.55 -7.44
C VAL A 161 10.53 9.05 -8.88
N LYS A 162 11.38 10.03 -9.23
CA LYS A 162 11.41 10.58 -10.58
C LYS A 162 11.76 9.53 -11.63
N ARG A 163 12.72 8.65 -11.34
CA ARG A 163 13.11 7.58 -12.25
C ARG A 163 11.96 6.59 -12.50
N LEU A 164 11.17 6.21 -11.49
CA LEU A 164 9.97 5.38 -11.68
C LEU A 164 8.92 6.09 -12.54
N TYR A 165 8.69 7.37 -12.28
CA TYR A 165 7.76 8.17 -13.08
C TYR A 165 8.21 8.30 -14.53
N ASP A 166 9.47 8.64 -14.77
CA ASP A 166 10.05 8.77 -16.12
C ASP A 166 10.03 7.44 -16.90
N MET A 167 10.09 6.29 -16.21
CA MET A 167 9.90 4.97 -16.83
C MET A 167 8.46 4.69 -17.23
N GLY A 168 7.48 5.47 -16.73
CA GLY A 168 6.07 5.34 -17.07
C GLY A 168 5.16 4.81 -15.98
N CYS A 169 5.60 4.78 -14.71
CA CYS A 169 4.67 4.58 -13.59
C CYS A 169 3.67 5.74 -13.55
N TYR A 170 2.38 5.42 -13.56
CA TYR A 170 1.33 6.45 -13.56
C TYR A 170 1.19 7.16 -12.20
N GLU A 171 1.60 6.48 -11.14
CA GLU A 171 1.55 6.94 -9.75
C GLU A 171 2.72 6.28 -8.99
N VAL A 172 3.39 7.04 -8.11
CA VAL A 172 4.46 6.53 -7.25
C VAL A 172 4.06 6.75 -5.79
N SER A 173 4.01 5.66 -5.03
CA SER A 173 3.72 5.67 -3.59
C SER A 173 5.01 5.73 -2.79
N LEU A 174 5.10 6.72 -1.92
CA LEU A 174 6.24 7.00 -1.06
C LEU A 174 6.03 6.33 0.30
N GLY A 175 6.82 5.29 0.58
CA GLY A 175 6.69 4.43 1.76
C GLY A 175 7.61 4.85 2.91
N GLU A 176 7.02 5.30 3.99
CA GLU A 176 7.66 5.48 5.29
C GLU A 176 7.65 4.13 6.03
N THR A 177 8.74 3.39 5.86
CA THR A 177 8.81 1.93 6.06
C THR A 177 8.83 1.48 7.51
N ILE A 178 9.40 2.26 8.44
CA ILE A 178 9.63 1.82 9.82
C ILE A 178 8.84 2.62 10.87
N GLY A 179 8.05 3.58 10.45
CA GLY A 179 7.15 4.35 11.32
C GLY A 179 7.83 5.41 12.17
N THR A 180 9.09 5.77 11.87
CA THR A 180 9.91 6.71 12.67
C THR A 180 9.78 8.17 12.24
N ALA A 181 9.18 8.43 11.09
CA ALA A 181 9.10 9.77 10.56
C ALA A 181 8.14 10.65 11.35
N THR A 182 8.54 11.91 11.50
CA THR A 182 7.71 12.99 12.03
C THR A 182 7.18 13.87 10.89
N PRO A 183 6.07 14.62 11.09
CA PRO A 183 5.46 15.44 10.04
C PRO A 183 6.41 16.44 9.37
N ASP A 184 7.33 17.02 10.11
CA ASP A 184 8.33 17.96 9.59
C ASP A 184 9.34 17.29 8.64
N ARG A 185 9.69 16.02 8.92
CA ARG A 185 10.58 15.24 8.06
C ARG A 185 9.87 14.79 6.79
N VAL A 186 8.62 14.35 6.92
CA VAL A 186 7.76 14.00 5.79
C VAL A 186 7.51 15.23 4.89
N GLN A 187 7.30 16.39 5.49
CA GLN A 187 7.15 17.65 4.74
C GLN A 187 8.35 17.93 3.84
N LYS A 188 9.58 17.74 4.34
CA LYS A 188 10.80 17.96 3.54
C LYS A 188 10.86 17.04 2.33
N VAL A 189 10.46 15.77 2.48
CA VAL A 189 10.40 14.82 1.37
C VAL A 189 9.36 15.27 0.34
N TRP A 190 8.16 15.68 0.78
CA TRP A 190 7.13 16.18 -0.13
C TRP A 190 7.57 17.43 -0.88
N GLN A 191 8.15 18.41 -0.18
CA GLN A 191 8.65 19.62 -0.80
C GLN A 191 9.69 19.34 -1.89
N ALA A 192 10.61 18.41 -1.63
CA ALA A 192 11.59 18.01 -2.61
C ALA A 192 10.96 17.30 -3.83
N CYS A 193 10.01 16.37 -3.61
CA CYS A 193 9.33 15.67 -4.70
C CYS A 193 8.43 16.60 -5.53
N LEU A 194 7.69 17.50 -4.87
CA LEU A 194 6.78 18.44 -5.52
C LEU A 194 7.48 19.54 -6.31
N ALA A 195 8.77 19.77 -6.08
CA ALA A 195 9.59 20.63 -6.92
C ALA A 195 9.83 20.02 -8.32
N GLU A 196 9.71 18.71 -8.48
CA GLU A 196 10.00 17.97 -9.71
C GLU A 196 8.76 17.31 -10.33
N LEU A 197 7.72 17.02 -9.55
CA LEU A 197 6.56 16.21 -9.95
C LEU A 197 5.24 16.81 -9.46
N ASP A 198 4.16 16.60 -10.23
CA ASP A 198 2.80 16.98 -9.81
C ASP A 198 2.34 16.07 -8.65
N SER A 199 1.63 16.64 -7.68
CA SER A 199 1.03 15.90 -6.56
C SER A 199 0.09 14.78 -7.00
N LYS A 200 -0.52 14.88 -8.18
CA LYS A 200 -1.45 13.90 -8.75
C LYS A 200 -0.80 12.56 -9.09
N VAL A 201 0.51 12.53 -9.25
CA VAL A 201 1.26 11.29 -9.56
C VAL A 201 1.96 10.73 -8.33
N LEU A 202 1.72 11.32 -7.15
CA LEU A 202 2.33 10.94 -5.89
C LEU A 202 1.27 10.40 -4.92
N ALA A 203 1.63 9.35 -4.19
CA ALA A 203 0.83 8.75 -3.13
C ALA A 203 1.67 8.58 -1.86
N GLY A 204 1.01 8.55 -0.70
CA GLY A 204 1.65 8.32 0.60
C GLY A 204 1.33 6.95 1.17
N HIS A 205 2.34 6.28 1.69
CA HIS A 205 2.23 5.01 2.40
C HIS A 205 2.96 5.14 3.74
N PHE A 206 2.23 5.05 4.84
CA PHE A 206 2.77 5.34 6.16
C PHE A 206 2.57 4.19 7.13
N HIS A 207 3.65 3.85 7.85
CA HIS A 207 3.59 2.91 8.95
C HIS A 207 3.29 3.61 10.27
N ASN A 208 2.48 2.96 11.10
CA ASN A 208 2.00 3.48 12.39
C ASN A 208 2.78 2.92 13.59
N THR A 209 3.98 2.41 13.37
CA THR A 209 4.82 1.75 14.38
C THR A 209 4.98 2.57 15.66
N TYR A 210 5.20 3.88 15.51
CA TYR A 210 5.32 4.82 16.64
C TYR A 210 4.14 5.80 16.74
N GLY A 211 3.00 5.48 16.11
CA GLY A 211 1.78 6.29 16.21
C GLY A 211 1.78 7.56 15.37
N MET A 212 2.72 7.71 14.43
CA MET A 212 2.87 8.94 13.64
C MET A 212 2.14 8.93 12.30
N ALA A 213 1.62 7.80 11.84
CA ALA A 213 1.07 7.69 10.49
C ALA A 213 -0.03 8.73 10.21
N ILE A 214 -1.00 8.90 11.11
CA ILE A 214 -2.11 9.86 10.94
C ILE A 214 -1.58 11.31 10.90
N ALA A 215 -0.60 11.65 11.73
CA ALA A 215 0.01 12.98 11.72
C ALA A 215 0.78 13.23 10.41
N ASN A 216 1.48 12.21 9.90
CA ASN A 216 2.19 12.26 8.62
C ASN A 216 1.22 12.38 7.43
N ILE A 217 0.08 11.69 7.47
CA ILE A 217 -0.99 11.81 6.46
C ILE A 217 -1.59 13.21 6.49
N TYR A 218 -1.91 13.74 7.69
CA TYR A 218 -2.39 15.11 7.81
C TYR A 218 -1.41 16.11 7.18
N GLN A 219 -0.11 15.98 7.46
CA GLN A 219 0.92 16.80 6.85
C GLN A 219 0.97 16.64 5.33
N SER A 220 0.79 15.43 4.82
CA SER A 220 0.77 15.14 3.38
C SER A 220 -0.44 15.78 2.69
N LEU A 221 -1.62 15.77 3.32
CA LEU A 221 -2.82 16.47 2.85
C LEU A 221 -2.57 17.98 2.70
N GLN A 222 -1.82 18.58 3.64
CA GLN A 222 -1.45 20.00 3.56
C GLN A 222 -0.50 20.32 2.40
N GLN A 223 0.24 19.32 1.91
CA GLN A 223 1.10 19.43 0.71
C GLN A 223 0.34 19.11 -0.60
N GLY A 224 -0.96 18.86 -0.54
CA GLY A 224 -1.78 18.57 -1.72
C GLY A 224 -1.80 17.11 -2.16
N ILE A 225 -1.25 16.18 -1.37
CA ILE A 225 -1.35 14.75 -1.66
C ILE A 225 -2.79 14.27 -1.40
N ARG A 226 -3.33 13.45 -2.32
CA ARG A 226 -4.73 12.99 -2.30
C ARG A 226 -4.89 11.49 -2.53
N VAL A 227 -3.80 10.74 -2.45
CA VAL A 227 -3.79 9.28 -2.54
C VAL A 227 -3.01 8.71 -1.37
N PHE A 228 -3.62 7.79 -0.62
CA PHE A 228 -2.98 7.14 0.51
C PHE A 228 -3.23 5.63 0.51
N ASP A 229 -2.17 4.88 0.80
CA ASP A 229 -2.27 3.45 1.07
C ASP A 229 -2.64 3.24 2.53
N SER A 230 -3.48 2.26 2.79
CA SER A 230 -3.82 1.84 4.16
C SER A 230 -4.17 0.36 4.18
N SER A 231 -4.25 -0.20 5.37
CA SER A 231 -4.56 -1.61 5.56
C SER A 231 -5.65 -1.78 6.62
N LEU A 232 -6.77 -2.38 6.24
CA LEU A 232 -7.90 -2.62 7.14
C LEU A 232 -7.43 -3.31 8.42
N ALA A 233 -8.01 -2.93 9.56
CA ALA A 233 -7.65 -3.40 10.90
C ALA A 233 -6.17 -3.16 11.27
N GLY A 234 -5.44 -2.33 10.55
CA GLY A 234 -4.00 -2.14 10.70
C GLY A 234 -3.23 -3.44 10.44
N LEU A 235 -3.66 -4.22 9.42
CA LEU A 235 -2.98 -5.45 9.04
C LEU A 235 -1.55 -5.17 8.57
N GLY A 236 -0.65 -6.10 8.90
CA GLY A 236 0.77 -5.98 8.66
C GLY A 236 1.55 -5.78 9.94
N GLY A 237 2.79 -6.17 9.93
CA GLY A 237 3.75 -5.96 11.01
C GLY A 237 4.92 -5.15 10.53
N CYS A 238 5.61 -4.51 11.46
CA CYS A 238 6.91 -3.96 11.15
C CYS A 238 7.98 -5.02 11.46
N PRO A 239 8.65 -5.60 10.47
CA PRO A 239 9.68 -6.62 10.72
C PRO A 239 10.86 -6.06 11.52
N TYR A 240 10.99 -4.74 11.59
CA TYR A 240 12.06 -4.01 12.27
C TYR A 240 11.70 -3.56 13.69
N ALA A 241 10.40 -3.66 14.08
CA ALA A 241 9.93 -3.34 15.43
C ALA A 241 8.98 -4.45 15.89
N LYS A 242 9.51 -5.40 16.64
CA LYS A 242 8.76 -6.58 17.08
C LYS A 242 7.54 -6.20 17.91
N GLY A 243 6.35 -6.57 17.45
CA GLY A 243 5.07 -6.31 18.12
C GLY A 243 4.43 -4.96 17.81
N ALA A 244 5.08 -4.12 16.99
CA ALA A 244 4.49 -2.86 16.53
C ALA A 244 3.55 -3.06 15.34
N SER A 245 2.56 -2.16 15.21
CA SER A 245 1.73 -2.07 14.01
C SER A 245 2.59 -1.72 12.79
N GLY A 246 2.23 -2.27 11.64
CA GLY A 246 2.79 -1.85 10.36
C GLY A 246 1.99 -0.70 9.76
N ASN A 247 1.21 -1.00 8.74
CA ASN A 247 0.41 0.00 8.01
C ASN A 247 -0.53 0.80 8.92
N VAL A 248 -0.78 2.06 8.54
CA VAL A 248 -1.92 2.81 9.05
C VAL A 248 -3.21 2.05 8.77
N SER A 249 -4.14 2.03 9.72
CA SER A 249 -5.42 1.38 9.52
C SER A 249 -6.33 2.20 8.59
N THR A 250 -7.08 1.51 7.74
CA THR A 250 -8.04 2.14 6.83
C THR A 250 -9.13 2.88 7.60
N GLU A 251 -9.54 2.36 8.75
CA GLU A 251 -10.55 2.97 9.60
C GLU A 251 -10.06 4.30 10.22
N ASP A 252 -8.81 4.36 10.71
CA ASP A 252 -8.25 5.59 11.27
C ASP A 252 -8.05 6.65 10.18
N LEU A 253 -7.61 6.22 8.99
CA LEU A 253 -7.51 7.09 7.81
C LEU A 253 -8.89 7.61 7.41
N PHE A 254 -9.90 6.73 7.31
CA PHE A 254 -11.27 7.12 7.01
C PHE A 254 -11.81 8.16 8.02
N TYR A 255 -11.56 7.93 9.31
CA TYR A 255 -11.95 8.87 10.37
C TYR A 255 -11.35 10.26 10.12
N LEU A 256 -10.06 10.34 9.91
CA LEU A 256 -9.38 11.62 9.62
C LEU A 256 -10.02 12.31 8.41
N LEU A 257 -10.12 11.61 7.28
CA LEU A 257 -10.59 12.18 6.02
C LEU A 257 -12.04 12.67 6.11
N SER A 258 -12.94 11.84 6.66
CA SER A 258 -14.36 12.19 6.79
C SER A 258 -14.60 13.39 7.69
N HIS A 259 -13.85 13.49 8.81
CA HIS A 259 -13.96 14.62 9.74
C HIS A 259 -13.28 15.90 9.24
N MET A 260 -12.41 15.79 8.25
CA MET A 260 -11.86 16.94 7.52
C MET A 260 -12.73 17.35 6.32
N GLY A 261 -13.83 16.66 6.05
CA GLY A 261 -14.75 16.97 4.97
C GLY A 261 -14.33 16.44 3.58
N PHE A 262 -13.40 15.50 3.54
CA PHE A 262 -13.05 14.78 2.30
C PHE A 262 -14.02 13.64 2.01
N GLU A 263 -14.29 13.38 0.74
CA GLU A 263 -15.01 12.21 0.27
C GLU A 263 -14.04 11.06 0.00
N THR A 264 -14.45 9.84 0.33
CA THR A 264 -13.69 8.61 0.06
C THR A 264 -14.50 7.56 -0.68
N GLY A 265 -15.83 7.71 -0.69
CA GLY A 265 -16.77 6.73 -1.26
C GLY A 265 -16.94 5.47 -0.39
N ILE A 266 -16.43 5.45 0.83
CA ILE A 266 -16.48 4.30 1.74
C ILE A 266 -17.74 4.35 2.61
N ASP A 267 -18.39 3.19 2.75
CA ASP A 267 -19.49 2.93 3.70
C ASP A 267 -18.90 2.53 5.06
N LEU A 268 -19.09 3.38 6.07
CA LEU A 268 -18.54 3.18 7.40
C LEU A 268 -19.01 1.88 8.06
N GLU A 269 -20.29 1.56 7.99
CA GLU A 269 -20.83 0.37 8.68
C GLU A 269 -20.25 -0.91 8.10
N LYS A 270 -20.16 -0.97 6.77
CA LYS A 270 -19.54 -2.09 6.08
C LYS A 270 -18.03 -2.18 6.31
N LEU A 271 -17.34 -1.03 6.37
CA LEU A 271 -15.91 -0.99 6.72
C LEU A 271 -15.66 -1.57 8.11
N MET A 272 -16.46 -1.17 9.10
CA MET A 272 -16.34 -1.69 10.46
C MET A 272 -16.67 -3.18 10.55
N GLN A 273 -17.67 -3.65 9.79
CA GLN A 273 -17.98 -5.08 9.72
C GLN A 273 -16.84 -5.86 9.08
N ALA A 274 -16.26 -5.38 7.98
CA ALA A 274 -15.09 -5.99 7.34
C ALA A 274 -13.89 -6.07 8.30
N SER A 275 -13.65 -5.01 9.07
CA SER A 275 -12.60 -4.96 10.10
C SER A 275 -12.83 -6.01 11.20
N GLN A 276 -14.06 -6.16 11.65
CA GLN A 276 -14.42 -7.18 12.65
C GLN A 276 -14.26 -8.60 12.09
N ASN A 277 -14.70 -8.83 10.85
CA ASN A 277 -14.60 -10.12 10.17
C ASN A 277 -13.13 -10.59 10.08
N ILE A 278 -12.25 -9.74 9.53
CA ILE A 278 -10.84 -10.11 9.40
C ILE A 278 -10.14 -10.27 10.75
N SER A 279 -10.49 -9.45 11.73
CA SER A 279 -9.97 -9.56 13.10
C SER A 279 -10.35 -10.88 13.75
N ASN A 280 -11.59 -11.33 13.55
CA ASN A 280 -12.08 -12.63 14.04
C ASN A 280 -11.34 -13.80 13.36
N VAL A 281 -11.16 -13.73 12.02
CA VAL A 281 -10.44 -14.76 11.26
C VAL A 281 -8.99 -14.91 11.74
N LEU A 282 -8.33 -13.79 12.05
CA LEU A 282 -6.97 -13.76 12.55
C LEU A 282 -6.87 -13.95 14.07
N ASN A 283 -8.01 -14.09 14.76
CA ASN A 283 -8.09 -14.20 16.22
C ASN A 283 -7.28 -13.10 16.95
N ARG A 284 -7.40 -11.85 16.49
CA ARG A 284 -6.73 -10.68 17.08
C ARG A 284 -7.64 -9.46 17.09
N LYS A 285 -7.37 -8.52 17.98
CA LYS A 285 -8.05 -7.21 17.96
C LYS A 285 -7.53 -6.36 16.80
N SER A 286 -8.41 -5.54 16.22
CA SER A 286 -8.00 -4.49 15.31
C SER A 286 -6.99 -3.56 15.97
N LEU A 287 -5.98 -3.11 15.22
CA LEU A 287 -5.03 -2.10 15.67
C LEU A 287 -5.55 -0.67 15.42
N SER A 288 -6.72 -0.53 14.77
CA SER A 288 -7.38 0.75 14.59
C SER A 288 -7.93 1.28 15.92
N ASN A 289 -7.57 2.50 16.25
CA ASN A 289 -8.16 3.21 17.39
C ASN A 289 -9.65 3.48 17.16
N TYR A 290 -10.00 3.89 15.92
CA TYR A 290 -11.39 4.19 15.59
C TYR A 290 -12.27 2.95 15.63
N ALA A 291 -11.87 1.82 15.07
CA ALA A 291 -12.65 0.59 15.14
C ALA A 291 -12.87 0.12 16.57
N ASN A 292 -11.85 0.19 17.42
CA ASN A 292 -11.97 -0.17 18.84
C ASN A 292 -12.96 0.73 19.57
N ALA A 293 -12.92 2.05 19.36
CA ALA A 293 -13.86 2.99 19.97
C ALA A 293 -15.30 2.80 19.45
N TYR A 294 -15.45 2.59 18.14
CA TYR A 294 -16.75 2.37 17.49
C TYR A 294 -17.50 1.18 18.09
N TRP A 295 -16.84 0.04 18.25
CA TRP A 295 -17.49 -1.15 18.82
C TRP A 295 -17.79 -1.02 20.31
N GLN A 296 -16.95 -0.33 21.07
CA GLN A 296 -17.23 -0.06 22.49
C GLN A 296 -18.50 0.77 22.67
N THR A 297 -18.72 1.77 21.81
CA THR A 297 -19.94 2.61 21.88
C THR A 297 -21.20 1.89 21.40
N LYS A 298 -21.10 0.92 20.50
CA LYS A 298 -22.27 0.12 20.06
C LYS A 298 -22.66 -1.01 21.03
N CYS A 299 -21.74 -1.43 21.91
CA CYS A 299 -21.98 -2.48 22.89
C CYS A 299 -22.38 -1.93 24.29
N ALA A 300 -22.35 -0.62 24.49
CA ALA A 300 -22.81 0.07 25.70
C ALA A 300 -24.28 0.45 25.59
#